data_8b2395851fbd293f35c73d3440c7647e
#
_entry.id   8b2395851fbd293f35c73d3440c7647e
#
_cell.length_a   1.000
_cell.length_b   1.000
_cell.length_c   1.000
_cell.angle_alpha   90.00
_cell.angle_beta   90.00
_cell.angle_gamma   90.00
#
_symmetry.space_group_name_H-M   'P 1'
#
loop_
_entity.id
_entity.type
_entity.pdbx_description
1 polymer ?
#
loop_
_entity_poly.entity_id
_entity_poly.type
_entity_poly.pdbx_seq_one_letter_code
_entity_poly.pdbx_strand_id
1 'polypeptide(L)'
;MDFAWTEEQAAFRKEVIRFAQQELNDDMIRRDREEEFSWAHWKKCAEFGIQGLPVPQEYGGGGADILTTVCALEALGYGCRDNGFLFSLNAHMWTTEIPIMTFGTEAQKRRYLPKLISGAWIGLHAMTEPMSGSDAYNLRTRAERKGNCYVLNGTKTFTTNAEHGSLFIIFANLDPSKGPNGVTAFIVEKGTPGLIVGNKLHKMGLRTSSMSEVALVDCEIPAENLLDKEFSGQAVFTASME
;
A
#
# COMPACT_ATOMS: atom_id res chain seq x y z
N MET A 1 5.89 9.61 31.82
CA MET A 1 5.94 9.40 30.34
C MET A 1 5.44 10.70 29.73
N ASP A 2 6.23 11.36 28.89
CA ASP A 2 5.84 12.59 28.22
C ASP A 2 5.28 12.23 26.82
N PHE A 3 4.09 12.69 26.48
CA PHE A 3 3.42 12.47 25.20
C PHE A 3 3.44 13.74 24.33
N ALA A 4 4.18 14.78 24.72
CA ALA A 4 4.30 15.99 23.93
C ALA A 4 5.17 15.74 22.68
N TRP A 5 4.83 16.40 21.59
CA TRP A 5 5.69 16.49 20.42
C TRP A 5 6.95 17.28 20.76
N THR A 6 8.08 16.88 20.19
CA THR A 6 9.30 17.72 20.23
C THR A 6 9.05 19.05 19.51
N GLU A 7 9.90 20.05 19.74
CA GLU A 7 9.81 21.35 19.05
C GLU A 7 9.91 21.18 17.53
N GLU A 8 10.78 20.28 17.06
CA GLU A 8 10.97 19.97 15.66
C GLU A 8 9.72 19.31 15.05
N GLN A 9 9.16 18.29 15.73
CA GLN A 9 7.91 17.63 15.30
C GLN A 9 6.74 18.62 15.30
N ALA A 10 6.64 19.50 16.29
CA ALA A 10 5.60 20.52 16.37
C ALA A 10 5.73 21.57 15.24
N ALA A 11 6.97 21.95 14.87
CA ALA A 11 7.22 22.82 13.73
C ALA A 11 6.86 22.13 12.40
N PHE A 12 7.31 20.90 12.20
CA PHE A 12 6.98 20.11 11.01
C PHE A 12 5.46 19.90 10.88
N ARG A 13 4.79 19.57 11.98
CA ARG A 13 3.33 19.45 12.03
C ARG A 13 2.61 20.70 11.50
N LYS A 14 3.06 21.89 11.89
CA LYS A 14 2.48 23.16 11.39
C LYS A 14 2.66 23.32 9.88
N GLU A 15 3.83 22.98 9.36
CA GLU A 15 4.13 23.05 7.92
C GLU A 15 3.25 22.06 7.13
N VAL A 16 3.08 20.84 7.62
CA VAL A 16 2.22 19.83 6.98
C VAL A 16 0.75 20.27 6.98
N ILE A 17 0.25 20.84 8.09
CA ILE A 17 -1.11 21.39 8.17
C ILE A 17 -1.28 22.50 7.13
N ARG A 18 -0.32 23.45 7.07
CA ARG A 18 -0.35 24.55 6.11
C ARG A 18 -0.36 24.05 4.67
N PHE A 19 0.53 23.12 4.34
CA PHE A 19 0.56 22.47 3.03
C PHE A 19 -0.80 21.85 2.69
N ALA A 20 -1.34 21.01 3.58
CA ALA A 20 -2.60 20.34 3.34
C ALA A 20 -3.77 21.32 3.13
N GLN A 21 -3.83 22.39 3.92
CA GLN A 21 -4.88 23.42 3.80
C GLN A 21 -4.80 24.18 2.47
N GLN A 22 -3.60 24.49 2.00
CA GLN A 22 -3.39 25.29 0.81
C GLN A 22 -3.46 24.47 -0.48
N GLU A 23 -3.00 23.20 -0.45
CA GLU A 23 -2.71 22.45 -1.65
C GLU A 23 -3.65 21.24 -1.90
N LEU A 24 -4.42 20.79 -0.87
CA LEU A 24 -5.13 19.50 -0.96
C LEU A 24 -6.66 19.59 -0.82
N ASN A 25 -7.25 20.80 -0.83
CA ASN A 25 -8.68 20.98 -0.53
C ASN A 25 -9.55 21.48 -1.70
N ASP A 26 -8.99 21.67 -2.88
CA ASP A 26 -9.74 22.08 -4.06
C ASP A 26 -10.69 20.97 -4.53
N ASP A 27 -11.87 21.37 -5.03
CA ASP A 27 -12.86 20.52 -5.68
C ASP A 27 -13.26 19.20 -4.97
N MET A 28 -13.04 19.09 -3.66
CA MET A 28 -13.27 17.85 -2.90
C MET A 28 -14.71 17.33 -3.07
N ILE A 29 -15.72 18.21 -3.01
CA ILE A 29 -17.14 17.80 -3.12
C ILE A 29 -17.43 17.19 -4.50
N ARG A 30 -16.86 17.76 -5.58
CA ARG A 30 -17.01 17.23 -6.93
C ARG A 30 -16.31 15.87 -7.03
N ARG A 31 -15.05 15.79 -6.62
CA ARG A 31 -14.30 14.55 -6.67
C ARG A 31 -14.94 13.43 -5.86
N ASP A 32 -15.45 13.72 -4.67
CA ASP A 32 -16.17 12.69 -3.88
C ASP A 32 -17.43 12.22 -4.60
N ARG A 33 -18.22 13.15 -5.18
CA ARG A 33 -19.42 12.79 -5.95
C ARG A 33 -19.09 11.96 -7.17
N GLU A 34 -18.04 12.30 -7.91
CA GLU A 34 -17.60 11.62 -9.14
C GLU A 34 -16.68 10.44 -8.86
N GLU A 35 -16.33 10.20 -7.59
CA GLU A 35 -15.41 9.14 -7.16
C GLU A 35 -14.03 9.27 -7.84
N GLU A 36 -13.56 10.48 -8.01
CA GLU A 36 -12.34 10.80 -8.73
C GLU A 36 -11.13 10.86 -7.81
N PHE A 37 -10.11 10.06 -8.10
CA PHE A 37 -8.82 10.12 -7.43
C PHE A 37 -8.02 11.34 -7.93
N SER A 38 -7.42 12.11 -7.02
CA SER A 38 -6.63 13.30 -7.38
C SER A 38 -5.16 12.98 -7.61
N TRP A 39 -4.79 12.79 -8.87
CA TRP A 39 -3.38 12.66 -9.26
C TRP A 39 -2.58 13.94 -9.01
N ALA A 40 -3.23 15.11 -9.08
CA ALA A 40 -2.58 16.38 -8.77
C ALA A 40 -2.16 16.45 -7.28
N HIS A 41 -3.04 16.05 -6.36
CA HIS A 41 -2.72 15.98 -4.94
C HIS A 41 -1.66 14.91 -4.64
N TRP A 42 -1.75 13.76 -5.33
CA TRP A 42 -0.77 12.69 -5.21
C TRP A 42 0.64 13.17 -5.53
N LYS A 43 0.78 13.90 -6.64
CA LYS A 43 2.05 14.48 -7.06
C LYS A 43 2.54 15.55 -6.06
N LYS A 44 1.67 16.45 -5.60
CA LYS A 44 2.01 17.46 -4.59
C LYS A 44 2.51 16.83 -3.29
N CYS A 45 1.88 15.75 -2.82
CA CYS A 45 2.35 15.01 -1.65
C CYS A 45 3.72 14.39 -1.87
N ALA A 46 4.01 13.86 -3.07
CA ALA A 46 5.33 13.31 -3.41
C ALA A 46 6.39 14.41 -3.46
N GLU A 47 6.09 15.54 -4.08
CA GLU A 47 6.98 16.72 -4.13
C GLU A 47 7.26 17.30 -2.73
N PHE A 48 6.29 17.25 -1.83
CA PHE A 48 6.46 17.64 -0.43
C PHE A 48 7.24 16.58 0.38
N GLY A 49 7.33 15.35 -0.13
CA GLY A 49 8.08 14.24 0.49
C GLY A 49 7.26 13.34 1.42
N ILE A 50 5.92 13.44 1.40
CA ILE A 50 5.06 12.66 2.31
C ILE A 50 5.20 11.16 2.10
N GLN A 51 5.12 10.68 0.85
CA GLN A 51 5.22 9.25 0.54
C GLN A 51 6.52 8.65 1.05
N GLY A 52 7.62 9.40 0.96
CA GLY A 52 8.94 8.91 1.34
C GLY A 52 9.33 9.16 2.81
N LEU A 53 8.45 9.69 3.66
CA LEU A 53 8.81 10.06 5.03
C LEU A 53 9.53 8.93 5.80
N PRO A 54 9.00 7.71 5.92
CA PRO A 54 9.63 6.66 6.71
C PRO A 54 10.76 5.93 5.96
N VAL A 55 10.88 6.15 4.65
CA VAL A 55 11.84 5.43 3.81
C VAL A 55 13.25 5.98 4.04
N PRO A 56 14.28 5.12 4.23
CA PRO A 56 15.65 5.56 4.44
C PRO A 56 16.19 6.43 3.30
N GLN A 57 17.09 7.36 3.64
CA GLN A 57 17.69 8.29 2.68
C GLN A 57 18.47 7.60 1.57
N GLU A 58 19.06 6.43 1.83
CA GLU A 58 19.77 5.63 0.82
C GLU A 58 18.88 5.16 -0.34
N TYR A 59 17.54 5.14 -0.16
CA TYR A 59 16.54 4.86 -1.20
C TYR A 59 15.83 6.14 -1.68
N GLY A 60 16.27 7.32 -1.19
CA GLY A 60 15.73 8.62 -1.57
C GLY A 60 14.60 9.14 -0.67
N GLY A 61 14.33 8.48 0.44
CA GLY A 61 13.30 8.89 1.41
C GLY A 61 13.77 9.92 2.44
N GLY A 62 12.89 10.28 3.35
CA GLY A 62 13.14 11.24 4.43
C GLY A 62 13.89 10.65 5.62
N GLY A 63 13.81 9.33 5.85
CA GLY A 63 14.39 8.65 7.01
C GLY A 63 13.76 9.05 8.34
N ALA A 64 12.53 9.54 8.33
CA ALA A 64 11.81 9.90 9.54
C ALA A 64 11.45 8.65 10.35
N ASP A 65 11.49 8.77 11.67
CA ASP A 65 10.99 7.71 12.55
C ASP A 65 9.46 7.56 12.43
N ILE A 66 8.95 6.46 12.98
CA ILE A 66 7.51 6.15 12.95
C ILE A 66 6.68 7.23 13.62
N LEU A 67 7.14 7.76 14.77
CA LEU A 67 6.41 8.77 15.52
C LEU A 67 6.30 10.08 14.74
N THR A 68 7.39 10.52 14.11
CA THR A 68 7.42 11.71 13.24
C THR A 68 6.53 11.51 12.00
N THR A 69 6.55 10.30 11.41
CA THR A 69 5.69 9.96 10.28
C THR A 69 4.21 10.01 10.68
N VAL A 70 3.83 9.43 11.82
CA VAL A 70 2.45 9.48 12.34
C VAL A 70 2.02 10.92 12.66
N CYS A 71 2.92 11.75 13.24
CA CYS A 71 2.66 13.16 13.47
C CYS A 71 2.33 13.92 12.17
N ALA A 72 3.08 13.63 11.10
CA ALA A 72 2.82 14.23 9.78
C ALA A 72 1.49 13.75 9.17
N LEU A 73 1.16 12.46 9.28
CA LEU A 73 -0.09 11.92 8.76
C LEU A 73 -1.31 12.43 9.55
N GLU A 74 -1.19 12.59 10.87
CA GLU A 74 -2.22 13.25 11.69
C GLU A 74 -2.40 14.72 11.26
N ALA A 75 -1.29 15.42 11.01
CA ALA A 75 -1.32 16.80 10.53
C ALA A 75 -1.98 16.94 9.14
N LEU A 76 -1.72 15.99 8.23
CA LEU A 76 -2.43 15.90 6.95
C LEU A 76 -3.93 15.73 7.16
N GLY A 77 -4.34 14.81 8.04
CA GLY A 77 -5.74 14.57 8.38
C GLY A 77 -6.42 15.78 9.00
N TYR A 78 -5.67 16.61 9.73
CA TYR A 78 -6.17 17.87 10.29
C TYR A 78 -6.37 18.95 9.21
N GLY A 79 -5.48 19.03 8.22
CA GLY A 79 -5.47 20.06 7.19
C GLY A 79 -6.27 19.72 5.93
N CYS A 80 -6.31 18.47 5.53
CA CYS A 80 -6.98 17.97 4.32
C CYS A 80 -8.38 17.43 4.64
N ARG A 81 -9.37 17.84 3.87
CA ARG A 81 -10.77 17.38 4.00
C ARG A 81 -11.07 16.10 3.22
N ASP A 82 -10.21 15.72 2.30
CA ASP A 82 -10.37 14.53 1.45
C ASP A 82 -9.78 13.29 2.14
N ASN A 83 -10.53 12.72 3.07
CA ASN A 83 -10.10 11.52 3.79
C ASN A 83 -9.99 10.28 2.88
N GLY A 84 -10.68 10.24 1.75
CA GLY A 84 -10.51 9.16 0.77
C GLY A 84 -9.12 9.21 0.14
N PHE A 85 -8.67 10.38 -0.27
CA PHE A 85 -7.32 10.58 -0.78
C PHE A 85 -6.26 10.21 0.28
N LEU A 86 -6.44 10.68 1.53
CA LEU A 86 -5.52 10.35 2.62
C LEU A 86 -5.50 8.85 2.93
N PHE A 87 -6.63 8.17 2.82
CA PHE A 87 -6.70 6.72 2.98
C PHE A 87 -5.89 5.98 1.91
N SER A 88 -5.96 6.43 0.65
CA SER A 88 -5.14 5.92 -0.45
C SER A 88 -3.64 6.10 -0.19
N LEU A 89 -3.26 7.27 0.32
CA LEU A 89 -1.87 7.60 0.67
C LEU A 89 -1.36 6.71 1.81
N ASN A 90 -2.15 6.57 2.87
CA ASN A 90 -1.80 5.70 4.00
C ASN A 90 -1.69 4.23 3.58
N ALA A 91 -2.64 3.73 2.78
CA ALA A 91 -2.58 2.38 2.25
C ALA A 91 -1.28 2.14 1.46
N HIS A 92 -0.88 3.08 0.62
CA HIS A 92 0.36 3.00 -0.13
C HIS A 92 1.59 2.91 0.79
N MET A 93 1.71 3.80 1.77
CA MET A 93 2.87 3.87 2.65
C MET A 93 2.97 2.64 3.56
N TRP A 94 1.90 2.36 4.33
CA TRP A 94 1.94 1.33 5.37
C TRP A 94 1.86 -0.09 4.82
N THR A 95 1.09 -0.30 3.74
CA THR A 95 0.85 -1.67 3.25
C THR A 95 1.78 -2.10 2.13
N THR A 96 2.62 -1.19 1.62
CA THR A 96 3.55 -1.51 0.53
C THR A 96 4.99 -1.10 0.84
N GLU A 97 5.23 0.16 1.20
CA GLU A 97 6.60 0.61 1.45
C GLU A 97 7.19 -0.05 2.70
N ILE A 98 6.45 -0.08 3.81
CA ILE A 98 6.92 -0.72 5.05
C ILE A 98 7.25 -2.20 4.84
N PRO A 99 6.38 -3.04 4.24
CA PRO A 99 6.74 -4.42 3.92
C PRO A 99 7.99 -4.56 3.05
N ILE A 100 8.13 -3.72 2.01
CA ILE A 100 9.32 -3.78 1.14
C ILE A 100 10.58 -3.35 1.91
N MET A 101 10.51 -2.30 2.73
CA MET A 101 11.64 -1.86 3.56
C MET A 101 12.08 -2.94 4.54
N THR A 102 11.11 -3.61 5.17
CA THR A 102 11.37 -4.57 6.25
C THR A 102 11.82 -5.93 5.71
N PHE A 103 11.16 -6.43 4.67
CA PHE A 103 11.30 -7.81 4.19
C PHE A 103 11.88 -7.94 2.79
N GLY A 104 11.94 -6.85 2.03
CA GLY A 104 12.49 -6.86 0.67
C GLY A 104 13.99 -7.13 0.65
N THR A 105 14.44 -7.85 -0.38
CA THR A 105 15.86 -7.92 -0.71
C THR A 105 16.38 -6.54 -1.09
N GLU A 106 17.69 -6.35 -1.02
CA GLU A 106 18.31 -5.09 -1.42
C GLU A 106 17.97 -4.73 -2.89
N ALA A 107 17.91 -5.72 -3.77
CA ALA A 107 17.51 -5.54 -5.17
C ALA A 107 16.03 -5.03 -5.28
N GLN A 108 15.12 -5.61 -4.50
CA GLN A 108 13.73 -5.17 -4.46
C GLN A 108 13.59 -3.76 -3.90
N LYS A 109 14.28 -3.43 -2.81
CA LYS A 109 14.28 -2.08 -2.21
C LYS A 109 14.73 -1.03 -3.23
N ARG A 110 15.88 -1.23 -3.88
CA ARG A 110 16.41 -0.31 -4.90
C ARG A 110 15.56 -0.22 -6.15
N ARG A 111 14.85 -1.30 -6.51
CA ARG A 111 13.97 -1.32 -7.68
C ARG A 111 12.65 -0.57 -7.44
N TYR A 112 12.06 -0.73 -6.25
CA TYR A 112 10.67 -0.34 -5.99
C TYR A 112 10.54 0.94 -5.18
N LEU A 113 11.32 1.13 -4.10
CA LEU A 113 11.13 2.27 -3.19
C LEU A 113 11.28 3.62 -3.90
N PRO A 114 12.29 3.87 -4.77
CA PRO A 114 12.38 5.17 -5.44
C PRO A 114 11.17 5.51 -6.32
N LYS A 115 10.52 4.51 -6.92
CA LYS A 115 9.32 4.71 -7.75
C LYS A 115 8.07 4.98 -6.91
N LEU A 116 7.98 4.37 -5.74
CA LEU A 116 6.89 4.55 -4.79
C LEU A 116 6.96 5.94 -4.17
N ILE A 117 8.09 6.31 -3.59
CA ILE A 117 8.27 7.59 -2.89
C ILE A 117 8.18 8.81 -3.81
N SER A 118 8.57 8.67 -5.09
CA SER A 118 8.43 9.75 -6.07
C SER A 118 6.97 9.96 -6.52
N GLY A 119 6.05 9.11 -6.09
CA GLY A 119 4.66 9.10 -6.54
C GLY A 119 4.45 8.60 -7.98
N ALA A 120 5.51 8.16 -8.67
CA ALA A 120 5.41 7.59 -10.01
C ALA A 120 4.62 6.27 -10.02
N TRP A 121 4.72 5.51 -8.93
CA TRP A 121 4.00 4.26 -8.72
C TRP A 121 3.12 4.34 -7.47
N ILE A 122 1.96 3.71 -7.54
CA ILE A 122 1.10 3.48 -6.38
C ILE A 122 1.25 2.03 -5.96
N GLY A 123 1.60 1.82 -4.70
CA GLY A 123 1.64 0.51 -4.07
C GLY A 123 0.34 0.17 -3.35
N LEU A 124 0.07 -1.12 -3.24
CA LEU A 124 -1.06 -1.65 -2.50
C LEU A 124 -0.82 -3.08 -2.05
N HIS A 125 -1.59 -3.55 -1.08
CA HIS A 125 -1.66 -4.97 -0.78
C HIS A 125 -3.05 -5.55 -1.08
N ALA A 126 -3.10 -6.85 -1.36
CA ALA A 126 -4.32 -7.61 -1.60
C ALA A 126 -4.33 -8.87 -0.71
N MET A 127 -4.99 -8.76 0.43
CA MET A 127 -5.12 -9.83 1.43
C MET A 127 -6.53 -10.40 1.43
N THR A 128 -7.53 -9.54 1.57
CA THR A 128 -8.94 -9.91 1.76
C THR A 128 -9.52 -10.65 0.56
N GLU A 129 -10.32 -11.68 0.83
CA GLU A 129 -11.05 -12.47 -0.17
C GLU A 129 -12.56 -12.45 0.11
N PRO A 130 -13.42 -12.82 -0.87
CA PRO A 130 -14.87 -12.84 -0.64
C PRO A 130 -15.30 -13.71 0.55
N MET A 131 -14.52 -14.72 0.91
CA MET A 131 -14.79 -15.65 2.01
C MET A 131 -13.82 -15.53 3.19
N SER A 132 -12.91 -14.58 3.18
CA SER A 132 -11.88 -14.40 4.20
C SER A 132 -11.64 -12.90 4.45
N GLY A 133 -12.30 -12.38 5.49
CA GLY A 133 -12.15 -10.99 5.96
C GLY A 133 -11.45 -10.96 7.32
N SER A 134 -12.21 -11.04 8.42
CA SER A 134 -11.64 -11.07 9.78
C SER A 134 -10.79 -12.30 10.05
N ASP A 135 -11.11 -13.43 9.42
CA ASP A 135 -10.26 -14.63 9.36
C ASP A 135 -9.25 -14.48 8.21
N ALA A 136 -8.34 -13.48 8.34
CA ALA A 136 -7.52 -12.97 7.24
C ALA A 136 -6.58 -14.03 6.64
N TYR A 137 -6.15 -15.00 7.43
CA TYR A 137 -5.18 -16.01 6.95
C TYR A 137 -5.81 -17.26 6.35
N ASN A 138 -7.13 -17.39 6.35
CA ASN A 138 -7.86 -18.50 5.73
C ASN A 138 -8.05 -18.26 4.23
N LEU A 139 -6.94 -18.12 3.52
CA LEU A 139 -6.92 -17.75 2.11
C LEU A 139 -7.25 -18.93 1.20
N ARG A 140 -8.10 -18.68 0.21
CA ARG A 140 -8.37 -19.58 -0.92
C ARG A 140 -7.49 -19.31 -2.14
N THR A 141 -6.94 -18.09 -2.27
CA THR A 141 -5.92 -17.79 -3.28
C THR A 141 -4.72 -18.71 -3.08
N ARG A 142 -4.32 -19.40 -4.14
CA ARG A 142 -3.23 -20.37 -4.15
C ARG A 142 -2.01 -19.83 -4.86
N ALA A 143 -0.85 -20.23 -4.37
CA ALA A 143 0.42 -20.13 -5.07
C ALA A 143 0.97 -21.54 -5.29
N GLU A 144 1.48 -21.82 -6.47
CA GLU A 144 2.16 -23.06 -6.80
C GLU A 144 3.55 -22.75 -7.32
N ARG A 145 4.59 -23.38 -6.73
CA ARG A 145 5.95 -23.21 -7.22
C ARG A 145 6.19 -24.09 -8.45
N LYS A 146 6.63 -23.48 -9.55
CA LYS A 146 6.98 -24.16 -10.81
C LYS A 146 8.41 -23.79 -11.22
N GLY A 147 9.37 -24.58 -10.78
CA GLY A 147 10.78 -24.32 -11.05
C GLY A 147 11.23 -22.95 -10.49
N ASN A 148 11.56 -22.01 -11.35
CA ASN A 148 12.02 -20.66 -10.99
C ASN A 148 10.90 -19.59 -11.03
N CYS A 149 9.63 -20.02 -10.93
CA CYS A 149 8.48 -19.11 -10.87
C CYS A 149 7.44 -19.62 -9.87
N TYR A 150 6.46 -18.75 -9.58
CA TYR A 150 5.22 -19.09 -8.88
C TYR A 150 4.04 -18.77 -9.78
N VAL A 151 3.01 -19.60 -9.74
CA VAL A 151 1.74 -19.38 -10.42
C VAL A 151 0.66 -19.10 -9.37
N LEU A 152 0.05 -17.94 -9.47
CA LEU A 152 -0.98 -17.48 -8.53
C LEU A 152 -2.36 -17.64 -9.16
N ASN A 153 -3.31 -18.17 -8.38
CA ASN A 153 -4.72 -18.33 -8.77
C ASN A 153 -5.64 -17.97 -7.61
N GLY A 154 -6.63 -17.11 -7.85
CA GLY A 154 -7.62 -16.70 -6.85
C GLY A 154 -8.22 -15.34 -7.08
N THR A 155 -9.00 -14.85 -6.11
CA THR A 155 -9.66 -13.54 -6.18
C THR A 155 -9.50 -12.81 -4.86
N LYS A 156 -9.08 -11.55 -4.93
CA LYS A 156 -9.00 -10.61 -3.82
C LYS A 156 -10.12 -9.58 -3.95
N THR A 157 -10.68 -9.15 -2.83
CA THR A 157 -11.73 -8.13 -2.80
C THR A 157 -11.35 -6.97 -1.89
N PHE A 158 -12.06 -5.86 -2.03
CA PHE A 158 -11.81 -4.63 -1.27
C PHE A 158 -10.37 -4.13 -1.34
N THR A 159 -9.73 -4.34 -2.49
CA THR A 159 -8.34 -3.93 -2.68
C THR A 159 -8.26 -2.43 -2.95
N THR A 160 -7.81 -1.69 -1.94
CA THR A 160 -7.60 -0.24 -2.03
C THR A 160 -6.51 0.08 -3.05
N ASN A 161 -6.68 1.17 -3.80
CA ASN A 161 -5.76 1.62 -4.86
C ASN A 161 -5.65 0.70 -6.09
N ALA A 162 -6.41 -0.38 -6.21
CA ALA A 162 -6.19 -1.37 -7.27
C ALA A 162 -6.33 -0.79 -8.68
N GLU A 163 -7.28 0.13 -8.92
CA GLU A 163 -7.48 0.79 -10.22
C GLU A 163 -6.23 1.55 -10.69
N HIS A 164 -5.57 2.23 -9.76
CA HIS A 164 -4.41 3.09 -10.02
C HIS A 164 -3.07 2.41 -9.70
N GLY A 165 -3.12 1.23 -9.07
CA GLY A 165 -1.96 0.51 -8.56
C GLY A 165 -0.96 0.12 -9.63
N SER A 166 0.32 0.25 -9.29
CA SER A 166 1.45 -0.16 -10.12
C SER A 166 2.16 -1.37 -9.52
N LEU A 167 2.10 -1.53 -8.19
CA LEU A 167 2.79 -2.58 -7.46
C LEU A 167 1.85 -3.19 -6.42
N PHE A 168 1.65 -4.51 -6.50
CA PHE A 168 0.73 -5.28 -5.67
C PHE A 168 1.52 -6.22 -4.76
N ILE A 169 1.31 -6.14 -3.44
CA ILE A 169 1.72 -7.20 -2.53
C ILE A 169 0.54 -8.16 -2.39
N ILE A 170 0.68 -9.33 -2.98
CA ILE A 170 -0.36 -10.37 -3.02
C ILE A 170 -0.05 -11.44 -1.97
N PHE A 171 -1.01 -11.73 -1.11
CA PHE A 171 -0.92 -12.84 -0.17
C PHE A 171 -1.64 -14.06 -0.73
N ALA A 172 -0.95 -15.18 -0.82
CA ALA A 172 -1.51 -16.44 -1.30
C ALA A 172 -1.05 -17.62 -0.43
N ASN A 173 -1.84 -18.67 -0.39
CA ASN A 173 -1.51 -19.87 0.37
C ASN A 173 -0.70 -20.81 -0.51
N LEU A 174 0.57 -21.01 -0.16
CA LEU A 174 1.51 -21.89 -0.85
C LEU A 174 1.36 -23.34 -0.40
N ASP A 175 0.95 -23.58 0.85
CA ASP A 175 0.72 -24.92 1.41
C ASP A 175 -0.53 -24.92 2.32
N PRO A 176 -1.69 -25.31 1.79
CA PRO A 176 -2.94 -25.35 2.56
C PRO A 176 -2.90 -26.25 3.79
N SER A 177 -2.06 -27.29 3.78
CA SER A 177 -1.95 -28.22 4.92
C SER A 177 -1.40 -27.55 6.17
N LYS A 178 -0.69 -26.43 6.01
CA LYS A 178 -0.15 -25.60 7.10
C LYS A 178 -1.14 -24.57 7.64
N GLY A 179 -2.35 -24.50 7.06
CA GLY A 179 -3.36 -23.50 7.45
C GLY A 179 -2.81 -22.05 7.31
N PRO A 180 -2.96 -21.20 8.35
CA PRO A 180 -2.44 -19.84 8.34
C PRO A 180 -0.92 -19.74 8.07
N ASN A 181 -0.14 -20.70 8.53
CA ASN A 181 1.31 -20.76 8.33
C ASN A 181 1.71 -21.11 6.89
N GLY A 182 0.77 -21.45 6.01
CA GLY A 182 1.01 -21.68 4.60
C GLY A 182 1.01 -20.41 3.74
N VAL A 183 0.65 -19.25 4.33
CA VAL A 183 0.54 -17.98 3.62
C VAL A 183 1.93 -17.42 3.29
N THR A 184 2.05 -16.90 2.08
CA THR A 184 3.27 -16.32 1.51
C THR A 184 2.92 -15.00 0.82
N ALA A 185 3.84 -14.02 0.86
CA ALA A 185 3.68 -12.72 0.22
C ALA A 185 4.49 -12.62 -1.08
N PHE A 186 3.89 -12.06 -2.12
CA PHE A 186 4.49 -11.93 -3.44
C PHE A 186 4.36 -10.50 -3.96
N ILE A 187 5.38 -10.00 -4.65
CA ILE A 187 5.36 -8.72 -5.35
C ILE A 187 4.91 -8.98 -6.79
N VAL A 188 3.82 -8.33 -7.21
CA VAL A 188 3.29 -8.43 -8.58
C VAL A 188 3.19 -7.05 -9.19
N GLU A 189 3.80 -6.83 -10.34
CA GLU A 189 3.74 -5.55 -11.05
C GLU A 189 2.47 -5.47 -11.92
N LYS A 190 1.93 -4.27 -12.10
CA LYS A 190 0.84 -4.02 -13.05
C LYS A 190 1.24 -4.48 -14.45
N GLY A 191 0.34 -5.15 -15.14
CA GLY A 191 0.59 -5.67 -16.49
C GLY A 191 1.18 -7.08 -16.49
N THR A 192 1.45 -7.70 -15.34
CA THR A 192 1.77 -9.13 -15.28
C THR A 192 0.62 -9.93 -15.88
N PRO A 193 0.88 -10.83 -16.85
CA PRO A 193 -0.17 -11.68 -17.41
C PRO A 193 -0.90 -12.46 -16.32
N GLY A 194 -2.24 -12.47 -16.39
CA GLY A 194 -3.07 -13.12 -15.37
C GLY A 194 -3.39 -12.26 -14.14
N LEU A 195 -2.79 -11.08 -13.96
CA LEU A 195 -3.25 -10.08 -12.99
C LEU A 195 -4.35 -9.22 -13.63
N ILE A 196 -5.57 -9.32 -13.11
CA ILE A 196 -6.75 -8.64 -13.65
C ILE A 196 -7.35 -7.77 -12.54
N VAL A 197 -7.40 -6.46 -12.77
CA VAL A 197 -8.12 -5.54 -11.90
C VAL A 197 -9.55 -5.43 -12.40
N GLY A 198 -10.50 -5.76 -11.52
CA GLY A 198 -11.94 -5.70 -11.79
C GLY A 198 -12.50 -4.29 -11.72
N ASN A 199 -13.82 -4.21 -11.84
CA ASN A 199 -14.52 -2.93 -11.77
C ASN A 199 -14.37 -2.26 -10.40
N LYS A 200 -14.38 -0.94 -10.41
CA LYS A 200 -14.40 -0.12 -9.20
C LYS A 200 -15.66 -0.41 -8.38
N LEU A 201 -15.47 -0.58 -7.09
CA LEU A 201 -16.57 -0.73 -6.13
C LEU A 201 -17.05 0.65 -5.68
N HIS A 202 -18.35 0.91 -5.81
CA HIS A 202 -18.98 2.12 -5.32
C HIS A 202 -19.13 2.07 -3.80
N LYS A 203 -18.66 3.10 -3.12
CA LYS A 203 -18.64 3.16 -1.65
C LYS A 203 -19.55 4.25 -1.11
N MET A 204 -20.02 4.09 0.11
CA MET A 204 -20.81 5.09 0.81
C MET A 204 -19.96 6.31 1.23
N GLY A 205 -18.68 6.11 1.54
CA GLY A 205 -17.73 7.14 1.92
C GLY A 205 -16.32 6.85 1.43
N LEU A 206 -15.37 7.77 1.65
CA LEU A 206 -13.99 7.71 1.16
C LEU A 206 -13.93 7.48 -0.37
N ARG A 207 -14.85 8.15 -1.09
CA ARG A 207 -15.16 7.82 -2.49
C ARG A 207 -14.04 8.20 -3.46
N THR A 208 -13.18 9.13 -3.08
CA THR A 208 -11.97 9.52 -3.82
C THR A 208 -10.84 8.50 -3.75
N SER A 209 -10.91 7.52 -2.83
CA SER A 209 -10.06 6.33 -2.85
C SER A 209 -10.65 5.27 -3.76
N SER A 210 -9.91 4.73 -4.71
CA SER A 210 -10.38 3.60 -5.50
C SER A 210 -10.34 2.29 -4.69
N MET A 211 -11.27 1.39 -5.00
CA MET A 211 -11.34 0.06 -4.41
C MET A 211 -11.91 -0.90 -5.46
N SER A 212 -11.25 -2.02 -5.71
CA SER A 212 -11.68 -2.99 -6.72
C SER A 212 -11.43 -4.43 -6.27
N GLU A 213 -11.99 -5.37 -7.00
CA GLU A 213 -11.55 -6.76 -6.95
C GLU A 213 -10.27 -6.94 -7.78
N VAL A 214 -9.45 -7.91 -7.42
CA VAL A 214 -8.25 -8.32 -8.16
C VAL A 214 -8.32 -9.82 -8.37
N ALA A 215 -8.39 -10.26 -9.60
CA ALA A 215 -8.34 -11.66 -9.97
C ALA A 215 -6.93 -12.06 -10.42
N LEU A 216 -6.55 -13.26 -10.06
CA LEU A 216 -5.30 -13.91 -10.45
C LEU A 216 -5.69 -15.18 -11.21
N VAL A 217 -5.36 -15.24 -12.49
CA VAL A 217 -5.69 -16.37 -13.38
C VAL A 217 -4.41 -16.82 -14.06
N ASP A 218 -3.86 -17.93 -13.56
CA ASP A 218 -2.55 -18.45 -13.99
C ASP A 218 -1.48 -17.36 -14.04
N CYS A 219 -1.51 -16.49 -13.01
CA CYS A 219 -0.61 -15.34 -12.92
C CYS A 219 0.78 -15.82 -12.54
N GLU A 220 1.64 -15.94 -13.55
CA GLU A 220 3.02 -16.40 -13.38
C GLU A 220 3.94 -15.22 -13.01
N ILE A 221 4.70 -15.42 -11.94
CA ILE A 221 5.68 -14.43 -11.45
C ILE A 221 7.05 -15.10 -11.22
N PRO A 222 8.16 -14.40 -11.46
CA PRO A 222 9.50 -14.90 -11.15
C PRO A 222 9.67 -15.21 -9.66
N ALA A 223 10.49 -16.20 -9.33
CA ALA A 223 10.78 -16.54 -7.92
C ALA A 223 11.42 -15.38 -7.14
N GLU A 224 12.14 -14.50 -7.82
CA GLU A 224 12.72 -13.27 -7.24
C GLU A 224 11.68 -12.25 -6.76
N ASN A 225 10.41 -12.41 -7.15
CA ASN A 225 9.29 -11.58 -6.69
C ASN A 225 8.68 -12.08 -5.37
N LEU A 226 9.24 -13.14 -4.77
CA LEU A 226 8.93 -13.54 -3.40
C LEU A 226 9.35 -12.41 -2.44
N LEU A 227 8.44 -11.97 -1.58
CA LEU A 227 8.76 -11.00 -0.53
C LEU A 227 9.13 -11.75 0.74
N ASP A 228 10.37 -11.58 1.20
CA ASP A 228 11.02 -12.35 2.27
C ASP A 228 11.25 -13.83 1.85
N LYS A 229 10.56 -14.75 2.45
CA LYS A 229 10.68 -16.20 2.23
C LYS A 229 9.31 -16.88 2.16
N GLU A 230 9.29 -18.11 1.67
CA GLU A 230 8.08 -18.92 1.71
C GLU A 230 7.56 -19.04 3.15
N PHE A 231 6.24 -18.98 3.31
CA PHE A 231 5.54 -19.11 4.60
C PHE A 231 5.72 -17.94 5.59
N SER A 232 6.23 -16.79 5.12
CA SER A 232 6.38 -15.60 5.97
C SER A 232 5.20 -14.61 5.86
N GLY A 233 4.15 -14.96 5.12
CA GLY A 233 3.05 -14.02 4.83
C GLY A 233 2.38 -13.43 6.08
N GLN A 234 2.31 -14.18 7.19
CA GLN A 234 1.82 -13.63 8.46
C GLN A 234 2.70 -12.50 8.98
N ALA A 235 4.03 -12.71 9.01
CA ALA A 235 4.96 -11.69 9.49
C ALA A 235 4.91 -10.42 8.61
N VAL A 236 4.87 -10.61 7.28
CA VAL A 236 4.76 -9.50 6.33
C VAL A 236 3.47 -8.72 6.51
N PHE A 237 2.33 -9.41 6.69
CA PHE A 237 1.04 -8.76 6.90
C PHE A 237 0.98 -8.04 8.25
N THR A 238 1.42 -8.69 9.32
CA THR A 238 1.42 -8.11 10.68
C THR A 238 2.23 -6.82 10.73
N ALA A 239 3.44 -6.80 10.14
CA ALA A 239 4.27 -5.60 10.09
C ALA A 239 3.64 -4.42 9.33
N SER A 240 2.63 -4.65 8.50
CA SER A 240 1.88 -3.59 7.83
C SER A 240 0.68 -3.08 8.65
N MET A 241 0.36 -3.76 9.78
CA MET A 241 -0.79 -3.47 10.64
C MET A 241 -0.41 -2.97 12.05
N GLU A 242 0.81 -3.24 12.49
CA GLU A 242 1.39 -2.77 13.75
C GLU A 242 2.09 -1.41 13.58
#